data_faef47d8af4adbe9c17f89f2c9267f71
#
_entry.id   faef47d8af4adbe9c17f89f2c9267f71
#
_cell.length_a   1.000
_cell.length_b   1.000
_cell.length_c   1.000
_cell.angle_alpha   90.00
_cell.angle_beta   90.00
_cell.angle_gamma   90.00
#
_symmetry.space_group_name_H-M   'P 1'
#
loop_
_entity.id
_entity.type
_entity.pdbx_description
1 polymer ?
#
loop_
_entity_poly.entity_id
_entity_poly.type
_entity_poly.pdbx_seq_one_letter_code
_entity_poly.pdbx_strand_id
1 'polypeptide(L)'
;MLTLCGSPISNYYNKVKLALLEKGMGFTEELVPIMSKSEAVLADSPLGKIPYVRTPQGSLCESQAIMEYIEAAYPLPSLMPADPFAAAKVRELITFIDLHLELVARELYGQAFFGGTASESTQARVRRQLDRNIGAFKRLAKFAPYVAGDTFTQADCAAFVSLPLVGMATRAVLGEDLLAAAGIDYKPYIKRIGERPSAQKVTADRKAIQAKP
;
A
#
# COMPACT_ATOMS: atom_id res chain seq x y z
N MET A 1 -9.50 -9.66 -20.20
CA MET A 1 -9.38 -10.00 -18.76
C MET A 1 -8.17 -9.24 -18.22
N LEU A 2 -8.21 -8.74 -17.01
CA LEU A 2 -7.10 -8.03 -16.37
C LEU A 2 -6.13 -9.04 -15.74
N THR A 3 -4.83 -8.86 -15.94
CA THR A 3 -3.77 -9.62 -15.25
C THR A 3 -3.01 -8.71 -14.33
N LEU A 4 -3.00 -9.03 -13.02
CA LEU A 4 -2.19 -8.34 -12.01
C LEU A 4 -0.81 -8.98 -11.93
N CYS A 5 0.22 -8.23 -12.29
CA CYS A 5 1.60 -8.69 -12.35
C CYS A 5 2.40 -8.19 -11.15
N GLY A 6 3.08 -9.09 -10.45
CA GLY A 6 3.88 -8.74 -9.28
C GLY A 6 4.00 -9.87 -8.28
N SER A 7 4.19 -9.52 -7.01
CA SER A 7 4.37 -10.48 -5.93
C SER A 7 3.63 -10.07 -4.66
N PRO A 8 2.99 -11.03 -3.96
CA PRO A 8 2.32 -10.77 -2.68
C PRO A 8 3.22 -10.26 -1.56
N ILE A 9 4.54 -10.29 -1.71
CA ILE A 9 5.45 -9.64 -0.75
C ILE A 9 5.35 -8.11 -0.81
N SER A 10 5.00 -7.54 -1.96
CA SER A 10 4.89 -6.09 -2.16
C SER A 10 3.59 -5.55 -1.58
N ASN A 11 3.70 -4.51 -0.73
CA ASN A 11 2.54 -3.79 -0.23
C ASN A 11 1.75 -3.12 -1.36
N TYR A 12 2.40 -2.50 -2.33
CA TYR A 12 1.73 -1.87 -3.46
C TYR A 12 0.98 -2.87 -4.35
N TYR A 13 1.52 -4.09 -4.52
CA TYR A 13 0.80 -5.17 -5.17
C TYR A 13 -0.47 -5.54 -4.38
N ASN A 14 -0.33 -5.69 -3.07
CA ASN A 14 -1.44 -6.04 -2.18
C ASN A 14 -2.48 -4.92 -2.09
N LYS A 15 -2.09 -3.65 -2.21
CA LYS A 15 -3.00 -2.50 -2.31
C LYS A 15 -3.95 -2.66 -3.51
N VAL A 16 -3.40 -2.94 -4.70
CA VAL A 16 -4.18 -3.16 -5.93
C VAL A 16 -5.02 -4.43 -5.83
N LYS A 17 -4.42 -5.53 -5.36
CA LYS A 17 -5.12 -6.81 -5.19
C LYS A 17 -6.32 -6.69 -4.25
N LEU A 18 -6.17 -5.97 -3.15
CA LEU A 18 -7.26 -5.73 -2.20
C LEU A 18 -8.43 -4.99 -2.86
N ALA A 19 -8.15 -3.95 -3.65
CA ALA A 19 -9.18 -3.22 -4.38
C ALA A 19 -9.90 -4.10 -5.42
N LEU A 20 -9.17 -4.90 -6.18
CA LEU A 20 -9.76 -5.84 -7.15
C LEU A 20 -10.72 -6.82 -6.47
N LEU A 21 -10.32 -7.37 -5.33
CA LEU A 21 -11.13 -8.29 -4.54
C LEU A 21 -12.36 -7.60 -3.92
N GLU A 22 -12.22 -6.38 -3.39
CA GLU A 22 -13.33 -5.60 -2.85
C GLU A 22 -14.37 -5.24 -3.92
N LYS A 23 -13.91 -5.03 -5.15
CA LYS A 23 -14.80 -4.79 -6.31
C LYS A 23 -15.39 -6.08 -6.89
N GLY A 24 -15.03 -7.25 -6.36
CA GLY A 24 -15.49 -8.54 -6.89
C GLY A 24 -15.03 -8.81 -8.32
N MET A 25 -13.95 -8.17 -8.77
CA MET A 25 -13.46 -8.31 -10.14
C MET A 25 -12.74 -9.64 -10.35
N GLY A 26 -13.05 -10.31 -11.46
CA GLY A 26 -12.26 -11.43 -11.95
C GLY A 26 -10.95 -10.94 -12.57
N PHE A 27 -9.83 -11.46 -12.10
CA PHE A 27 -8.49 -11.18 -12.63
C PHE A 27 -7.59 -12.41 -12.53
N THR A 28 -6.53 -12.43 -13.32
CA THR A 28 -5.45 -13.42 -13.21
C THR A 28 -4.25 -12.80 -12.50
N GLU A 29 -3.41 -13.63 -11.91
CA GLU A 29 -2.17 -13.19 -11.25
C GLU A 29 -0.95 -13.78 -11.97
N GLU A 30 0.07 -12.95 -12.20
CA GLU A 30 1.36 -13.37 -12.72
C GLU A 30 2.46 -12.96 -11.73
N LEU A 31 3.23 -13.97 -11.27
CA LEU A 31 4.35 -13.70 -10.35
C LEU A 31 5.52 -13.05 -11.09
N VAL A 32 5.90 -11.88 -10.63
CA VAL A 32 7.03 -11.11 -11.15
C VAL A 32 7.92 -10.69 -9.98
N PRO A 33 9.26 -10.79 -10.10
CA PRO A 33 10.19 -10.31 -9.08
C PRO A 33 10.01 -8.84 -8.76
N ILE A 34 10.34 -8.43 -7.50
CA ILE A 34 10.15 -7.06 -7.00
C ILE A 34 10.86 -6.01 -7.88
N MET A 35 12.02 -6.35 -8.38
CA MET A 35 12.80 -5.53 -9.33
C MET A 35 13.23 -6.43 -10.47
N SER A 36 12.80 -6.14 -11.67
CA SER A 36 13.18 -6.91 -12.86
C SER A 36 13.87 -6.02 -13.87
N LYS A 37 14.92 -6.57 -14.48
CA LYS A 37 15.64 -5.92 -15.60
C LYS A 37 15.33 -6.60 -16.93
N SER A 38 14.35 -7.53 -16.96
CA SER A 38 13.96 -8.19 -18.20
C SER A 38 13.24 -7.21 -19.12
N GLU A 39 13.57 -7.20 -20.40
CA GLU A 39 12.94 -6.34 -21.41
C GLU A 39 11.43 -6.52 -21.46
N ALA A 40 10.93 -7.75 -21.25
CA ALA A 40 9.50 -8.02 -21.20
C ALA A 40 8.80 -7.30 -20.03
N VAL A 41 9.44 -7.19 -18.87
CA VAL A 41 8.90 -6.43 -17.73
C VAL A 41 9.09 -4.94 -17.93
N LEU A 42 10.23 -4.50 -18.48
CA LEU A 42 10.49 -3.07 -18.73
C LEU A 42 9.53 -2.49 -19.77
N ALA A 43 9.07 -3.27 -20.75
CA ALA A 43 8.03 -2.87 -21.69
C ALA A 43 6.70 -2.54 -21.03
N ASP A 44 6.32 -3.25 -19.94
CA ASP A 44 5.08 -3.06 -19.20
C ASP A 44 5.24 -2.09 -18.02
N SER A 45 6.41 -2.11 -17.38
CA SER A 45 6.78 -1.29 -16.22
C SER A 45 8.20 -0.75 -16.40
N PRO A 46 8.37 0.47 -16.94
CA PRO A 46 9.67 1.01 -17.35
C PRO A 46 10.72 1.12 -16.24
N LEU A 47 10.31 1.15 -14.98
CA LEU A 47 11.23 1.10 -13.84
C LEU A 47 11.49 -0.33 -13.34
N GLY A 48 10.95 -1.35 -14.00
CA GLY A 48 11.04 -2.75 -13.58
C GLY A 48 10.38 -3.04 -12.22
N LYS A 49 9.50 -2.15 -11.77
CA LYS A 49 8.82 -2.24 -10.49
C LYS A 49 7.47 -2.96 -10.58
N ILE A 50 6.99 -3.42 -9.46
CA ILE A 50 5.66 -4.03 -9.27
C ILE A 50 4.82 -3.22 -8.27
N PRO A 51 3.47 -3.25 -8.39
CA PRO A 51 2.68 -3.95 -9.42
C PRO A 51 2.63 -3.22 -10.74
N TYR A 52 2.25 -3.95 -11.76
CA TYR A 52 1.67 -3.43 -12.98
C TYR A 52 0.51 -4.33 -13.41
N VAL A 53 -0.36 -3.86 -14.28
CA VAL A 53 -1.46 -4.64 -14.83
C VAL A 53 -1.38 -4.68 -16.34
N ARG A 54 -1.76 -5.82 -16.93
CA ARG A 54 -2.03 -5.95 -18.37
C ARG A 54 -3.52 -5.98 -18.58
N THR A 55 -3.96 -5.21 -19.55
CA THR A 55 -5.37 -5.13 -19.99
C THR A 55 -5.44 -5.33 -21.52
N PRO A 56 -6.63 -5.53 -22.11
CA PRO A 56 -6.76 -5.58 -23.56
C PRO A 56 -6.31 -4.29 -24.27
N GLN A 57 -6.25 -3.16 -23.56
CA GLN A 57 -5.83 -1.86 -24.12
C GLN A 57 -4.32 -1.62 -23.98
N GLY A 58 -3.62 -2.39 -23.14
CA GLY A 58 -2.21 -2.24 -22.85
C GLY A 58 -1.89 -2.39 -21.37
N SER A 59 -0.67 -2.05 -21.00
CA SER A 59 -0.17 -2.17 -19.63
C SER A 59 -0.25 -0.83 -18.88
N LEU A 60 -0.47 -0.91 -17.57
CA LEU A 60 -0.42 0.23 -16.65
C LEU A 60 0.49 -0.12 -15.47
N CYS A 61 1.45 0.73 -15.16
CA CYS A 61 2.21 0.70 -13.92
C CYS A 61 1.75 1.82 -12.96
N GLU A 62 2.39 1.95 -11.79
CA GLU A 62 2.03 2.81 -10.69
C GLU A 62 0.71 2.41 -10.00
N SER A 63 0.81 1.96 -8.75
CA SER A 63 -0.33 1.39 -8.03
C SER A 63 -1.54 2.33 -7.95
N GLN A 64 -1.32 3.63 -7.80
CA GLN A 64 -2.42 4.59 -7.73
C GLN A 64 -3.08 4.84 -9.10
N ALA A 65 -2.30 4.89 -10.18
CA ALA A 65 -2.86 4.98 -11.53
C ALA A 65 -3.71 3.75 -11.88
N ILE A 66 -3.24 2.56 -11.46
CA ILE A 66 -4.01 1.31 -11.60
C ILE A 66 -5.32 1.39 -10.80
N MET A 67 -5.29 1.90 -9.57
CA MET A 67 -6.48 2.07 -8.72
C MET A 67 -7.50 3.02 -9.36
N GLU A 68 -7.05 4.14 -9.94
CA GLU A 68 -7.92 5.09 -10.64
C GLU A 68 -8.52 4.46 -11.91
N TYR A 69 -7.73 3.70 -12.67
CA TYR A 69 -8.24 2.97 -13.84
C TYR A 69 -9.31 1.96 -13.45
N ILE A 70 -9.06 1.15 -12.41
CA ILE A 70 -10.02 0.16 -11.92
C ILE A 70 -11.32 0.84 -11.49
N GLU A 71 -11.25 1.97 -10.79
CA GLU A 71 -12.43 2.70 -10.33
C GLU A 71 -13.25 3.26 -11.51
N ALA A 72 -12.58 3.85 -12.49
CA ALA A 72 -13.22 4.44 -13.66
C ALA A 72 -13.83 3.38 -14.61
N ALA A 73 -13.07 2.30 -14.85
CA ALA A 73 -13.51 1.23 -15.78
C ALA A 73 -14.57 0.31 -15.17
N TYR A 74 -14.59 0.17 -13.85
CA TYR A 74 -15.49 -0.70 -13.10
C TYR A 74 -16.10 0.07 -11.92
N PRO A 75 -17.06 0.97 -12.15
CA PRO A 75 -17.50 1.92 -11.11
C PRO A 75 -18.24 1.28 -9.94
N LEU A 76 -18.73 0.04 -10.05
CA LEU A 76 -19.49 -0.62 -8.99
C LEU A 76 -18.85 -1.96 -8.59
N PRO A 77 -18.84 -2.29 -7.26
CA PRO A 77 -19.07 -1.34 -6.16
C PRO A 77 -18.00 -0.26 -6.12
N SER A 78 -18.38 0.98 -5.83
CA SER A 78 -17.43 2.09 -5.74
C SER A 78 -16.56 2.00 -4.49
N LEU A 79 -15.27 2.25 -4.64
CA LEU A 79 -14.31 2.44 -3.54
C LEU A 79 -13.93 3.92 -3.35
N MET A 80 -14.69 4.82 -3.99
CA MET A 80 -14.51 6.26 -3.90
C MET A 80 -15.84 6.96 -3.63
N PRO A 81 -15.87 8.05 -2.86
CA PRO A 81 -17.06 8.87 -2.72
C PRO A 81 -17.52 9.44 -4.07
N ALA A 82 -18.85 9.57 -4.25
CA ALA A 82 -19.41 10.19 -5.45
C ALA A 82 -19.18 11.71 -5.49
N ASP A 83 -19.13 12.37 -4.33
CA ASP A 83 -18.83 13.81 -4.25
C ASP A 83 -17.36 14.04 -4.64
N PRO A 84 -17.09 14.95 -5.59
CA PRO A 84 -15.72 15.17 -6.08
C PRO A 84 -14.74 15.67 -5.02
N PHE A 85 -15.20 16.50 -4.06
CA PHE A 85 -14.33 17.00 -3.00
C PHE A 85 -14.01 15.90 -2.00
N ALA A 86 -15.00 15.11 -1.59
CA ALA A 86 -14.79 13.93 -0.74
C ALA A 86 -13.87 12.92 -1.40
N ALA A 87 -14.02 12.67 -2.71
CA ALA A 87 -13.11 11.81 -3.47
C ALA A 87 -11.68 12.37 -3.51
N ALA A 88 -11.53 13.70 -3.66
CA ALA A 88 -10.23 14.36 -3.58
C ALA A 88 -9.58 14.19 -2.20
N LYS A 89 -10.36 14.26 -1.12
CA LYS A 89 -9.88 14.01 0.26
C LYS A 89 -9.41 12.59 0.46
N VAL A 90 -10.05 11.59 -0.15
CA VAL A 90 -9.57 10.21 -0.15
C VAL A 90 -8.23 10.10 -0.88
N ARG A 91 -8.09 10.74 -2.06
CA ARG A 91 -6.83 10.76 -2.83
C ARG A 91 -5.71 11.47 -2.07
N GLU A 92 -6.00 12.59 -1.42
CA GLU A 92 -5.07 13.30 -0.55
C GLU A 92 -4.52 12.36 0.53
N LEU A 93 -5.39 11.61 1.19
CA LEU A 93 -5.01 10.67 2.23
C LEU A 93 -4.15 9.51 1.70
N ILE A 94 -4.50 8.95 0.53
CA ILE A 94 -3.68 7.93 -0.14
C ILE A 94 -2.30 8.48 -0.47
N THR A 95 -2.23 9.67 -1.05
CA THR A 95 -0.97 10.33 -1.38
C THR A 95 -0.11 10.54 -0.13
N PHE A 96 -0.74 10.91 0.98
CA PHE A 96 -0.05 11.06 2.26
C PHE A 96 0.54 9.74 2.76
N ILE A 97 -0.25 8.66 2.71
CA ILE A 97 0.18 7.32 3.12
C ILE A 97 1.34 6.84 2.24
N ASP A 98 1.19 6.95 0.92
CA ASP A 98 2.17 6.42 -0.02
C ASP A 98 3.47 7.22 -0.03
N LEU A 99 3.41 8.56 -0.15
CA LEU A 99 4.60 9.39 -0.35
C LEU A 99 5.22 9.89 0.96
N HIS A 100 4.41 10.21 1.96
CA HIS A 100 4.90 10.87 3.16
C HIS A 100 5.12 9.93 4.35
N LEU A 101 4.51 8.75 4.34
CA LEU A 101 4.72 7.73 5.36
C LEU A 101 5.53 6.55 4.79
N GLU A 102 4.96 5.82 3.85
CA GLU A 102 5.52 4.56 3.38
C GLU A 102 6.83 4.76 2.61
N LEU A 103 6.87 5.68 1.64
CA LEU A 103 8.08 5.92 0.84
C LEU A 103 9.23 6.44 1.70
N VAL A 104 8.95 7.23 2.74
CA VAL A 104 9.96 7.67 3.71
C VAL A 104 10.45 6.52 4.57
N ALA A 105 9.53 5.72 5.15
CA ALA A 105 9.89 4.56 5.95
C ALA A 105 10.62 3.47 5.13
N ARG A 106 10.36 3.39 3.81
CA ARG A 106 10.99 2.43 2.90
C ARG A 106 12.51 2.53 2.88
N GLU A 107 13.08 3.67 3.17
CA GLU A 107 14.53 3.84 3.29
C GLU A 107 15.13 2.99 4.42
N LEU A 108 14.32 2.56 5.38
CA LEU A 108 14.71 1.66 6.46
C LEU A 108 14.49 0.17 6.13
N TYR A 109 13.75 -0.15 5.05
CA TYR A 109 13.34 -1.53 4.74
C TYR A 109 14.52 -2.45 4.49
N GLY A 110 15.61 -1.94 3.90
CA GLY A 110 16.84 -2.71 3.73
C GLY A 110 17.31 -3.33 5.03
N GLN A 111 17.39 -2.52 6.09
CA GLN A 111 17.78 -2.99 7.42
C GLN A 111 16.66 -3.74 8.14
N ALA A 112 15.44 -3.24 8.05
CA ALA A 112 14.32 -3.81 8.81
C ALA A 112 13.92 -5.22 8.35
N PHE A 113 14.06 -5.53 7.06
CA PHE A 113 13.46 -6.74 6.47
C PHE A 113 14.40 -7.57 5.59
N PHE A 114 15.57 -7.04 5.20
CA PHE A 114 16.41 -7.66 4.18
C PHE A 114 17.89 -7.80 4.60
N GLY A 115 18.19 -7.68 5.89
CA GLY A 115 19.54 -7.88 6.42
C GLY A 115 20.59 -6.83 6.03
N GLY A 116 20.15 -5.72 5.42
CA GLY A 116 21.02 -4.59 5.10
C GLY A 116 21.24 -3.66 6.31
N THR A 117 21.85 -2.50 6.04
CA THR A 117 22.11 -1.46 7.05
C THR A 117 21.69 -0.10 6.50
N ALA A 118 21.08 0.73 7.34
CA ALA A 118 20.84 2.14 7.07
C ALA A 118 21.84 2.97 7.88
N SER A 119 22.51 3.94 7.25
CA SER A 119 23.45 4.81 7.95
C SER A 119 22.76 5.63 9.04
N GLU A 120 23.48 6.04 10.08
CA GLU A 120 22.96 6.90 11.14
C GLU A 120 22.34 8.20 10.58
N SER A 121 22.95 8.77 9.55
CA SER A 121 22.42 9.97 8.88
C SER A 121 21.08 9.70 8.18
N THR A 122 20.92 8.53 7.55
CA THR A 122 19.64 8.09 6.96
C THR A 122 18.60 7.90 8.06
N GLN A 123 18.92 7.18 9.13
CA GLN A 123 18.02 6.94 10.25
C GLN A 123 17.54 8.27 10.87
N ALA A 124 18.48 9.19 11.16
CA ALA A 124 18.16 10.51 11.73
C ALA A 124 17.29 11.36 10.79
N ARG A 125 17.54 11.31 9.47
CA ARG A 125 16.76 12.03 8.48
C ARG A 125 15.33 11.45 8.37
N VAL A 126 15.21 10.13 8.26
CA VAL A 126 13.92 9.43 8.19
C VAL A 126 13.10 9.72 9.45
N ARG A 127 13.70 9.64 10.63
CA ARG A 127 13.03 9.96 11.88
C ARG A 127 12.44 11.36 11.85
N ARG A 128 13.24 12.38 11.56
CA ARG A 128 12.76 13.79 11.50
C ARG A 128 11.62 13.97 10.49
N GLN A 129 11.71 13.31 9.32
CA GLN A 129 10.67 13.39 8.31
C GLN A 129 9.37 12.72 8.78
N LEU A 130 9.47 11.51 9.34
CA LEU A 130 8.30 10.77 9.83
C LEU A 130 7.64 11.47 11.01
N ASP A 131 8.39 12.01 11.97
CA ASP A 131 7.83 12.75 13.11
C ASP A 131 6.92 13.90 12.62
N ARG A 132 7.38 14.68 11.64
CA ARG A 132 6.58 15.75 11.03
C ARG A 132 5.39 15.19 10.24
N ASN A 133 5.64 14.19 9.41
CA ASN A 133 4.66 13.69 8.45
C ASN A 133 3.54 12.89 9.17
N ILE A 134 3.86 12.15 10.22
CA ILE A 134 2.88 11.44 11.06
C ILE A 134 2.00 12.45 11.79
N GLY A 135 2.57 13.54 12.30
CA GLY A 135 1.79 14.62 12.91
C GLY A 135 0.80 15.26 11.93
N ALA A 136 1.18 15.41 10.66
CA ALA A 136 0.28 15.90 9.62
C ALA A 136 -0.76 14.84 9.21
N PHE A 137 -0.37 13.58 9.03
CA PHE A 137 -1.28 12.47 8.75
C PHE A 137 -2.37 12.33 9.82
N LYS A 138 -2.02 12.47 11.09
CA LYS A 138 -2.97 12.42 12.21
C LYS A 138 -4.10 13.46 12.10
N ARG A 139 -3.87 14.58 11.41
CA ARG A 139 -4.88 15.62 11.18
C ARG A 139 -5.83 15.25 10.03
N LEU A 140 -5.43 14.34 9.15
CA LEU A 140 -6.21 13.92 7.98
C LEU A 140 -6.99 12.63 8.24
N ALA A 141 -6.36 11.67 8.91
CA ALA A 141 -6.93 10.35 9.17
C ALA A 141 -8.01 10.41 10.26
N LYS A 142 -9.15 9.76 10.02
CA LYS A 142 -10.30 9.76 10.92
C LYS A 142 -10.40 8.50 11.77
N PHE A 143 -10.10 7.32 11.19
CA PHE A 143 -10.28 6.01 11.83
C PHE A 143 -11.68 5.80 12.47
N ALA A 144 -12.76 6.17 11.74
CA ALA A 144 -14.13 6.19 12.25
C ALA A 144 -15.16 5.49 11.31
N PRO A 145 -15.19 4.16 11.19
CA PRO A 145 -14.19 3.16 11.58
C PRO A 145 -13.10 2.93 10.54
N TYR A 146 -13.17 3.60 9.38
CA TYR A 146 -12.20 3.52 8.29
C TYR A 146 -11.28 4.74 8.29
N VAL A 147 -10.15 4.62 7.59
CA VAL A 147 -9.11 5.66 7.65
C VAL A 147 -9.61 7.02 7.15
N ALA A 148 -10.52 7.04 6.16
CA ALA A 148 -11.11 8.26 5.61
C ALA A 148 -12.45 8.65 6.26
N GLY A 149 -13.07 7.81 7.07
CA GLY A 149 -14.38 8.07 7.71
C GLY A 149 -15.19 6.82 7.99
N ASP A 150 -16.46 6.82 7.59
CA ASP A 150 -17.43 5.79 7.89
C ASP A 150 -17.56 4.68 6.83
N THR A 151 -16.99 4.88 5.67
CA THR A 151 -17.07 3.98 4.52
C THR A 151 -15.69 3.49 4.10
N PHE A 152 -15.58 2.19 3.76
CA PHE A 152 -14.37 1.61 3.18
C PHE A 152 -14.07 2.22 1.81
N THR A 153 -12.84 2.69 1.60
CA THR A 153 -12.41 3.35 0.38
C THR A 153 -11.04 2.82 -0.10
N GLN A 154 -10.57 3.31 -1.23
CA GLN A 154 -9.20 3.06 -1.71
C GLN A 154 -8.13 3.49 -0.69
N ALA A 155 -8.42 4.46 0.18
CA ALA A 155 -7.49 4.84 1.25
C ALA A 155 -7.26 3.71 2.26
N ASP A 156 -8.28 2.87 2.49
CA ASP A 156 -8.14 1.70 3.37
C ASP A 156 -7.29 0.61 2.73
N CYS A 157 -7.35 0.48 1.39
CA CYS A 157 -6.44 -0.42 0.68
C CYS A 157 -4.98 0.00 0.87
N ALA A 158 -4.68 1.31 0.79
CA ALA A 158 -3.34 1.84 1.03
C ALA A 158 -2.92 1.71 2.50
N ALA A 159 -3.78 2.12 3.43
CA ALA A 159 -3.50 2.12 4.86
C ALA A 159 -3.26 0.70 5.42
N PHE A 160 -4.11 -0.26 5.04
CA PHE A 160 -4.01 -1.65 5.50
C PHE A 160 -2.67 -2.29 5.19
N VAL A 161 -2.14 -2.05 4.00
CA VAL A 161 -0.88 -2.67 3.56
C VAL A 161 0.36 -1.88 3.94
N SER A 162 0.25 -0.58 4.22
CA SER A 162 1.40 0.31 4.43
C SER A 162 1.63 0.69 5.88
N LEU A 163 0.59 1.01 6.68
CA LEU A 163 0.79 1.43 8.07
C LEU A 163 1.52 0.39 8.92
N PRO A 164 1.22 -0.93 8.84
CA PRO A 164 1.98 -1.93 9.59
C PRO A 164 3.45 -1.97 9.22
N LEU A 165 3.80 -1.75 7.95
CA LEU A 165 5.20 -1.75 7.50
C LEU A 165 5.95 -0.53 8.02
N VAL A 166 5.31 0.64 8.04
CA VAL A 166 5.89 1.85 8.65
C VAL A 166 6.20 1.61 10.13
N GLY A 167 5.22 1.09 10.89
CA GLY A 167 5.41 0.80 12.32
C GLY A 167 6.48 -0.27 12.58
N MET A 168 6.48 -1.36 11.79
CA MET A 168 7.49 -2.43 11.93
C MET A 168 8.89 -1.94 11.57
N ALA A 169 9.05 -1.20 10.48
CA ALA A 169 10.36 -0.71 10.04
C ALA A 169 10.96 0.29 11.03
N THR A 170 10.15 1.24 11.52
CA THR A 170 10.61 2.21 12.51
C THR A 170 10.95 1.54 13.84
N ARG A 171 10.15 0.55 14.27
CA ARG A 171 10.46 -0.22 15.47
C ARG A 171 11.76 -1.02 15.35
N ALA A 172 11.97 -1.68 14.21
CA ALA A 172 13.14 -2.51 13.98
C ALA A 172 14.44 -1.70 13.91
N VAL A 173 14.40 -0.50 13.32
CA VAL A 173 15.61 0.29 13.03
C VAL A 173 15.80 1.45 13.99
N LEU A 174 14.71 2.11 14.40
CA LEU A 174 14.75 3.30 15.27
C LEU A 174 14.38 3.00 16.73
N GLY A 175 14.05 1.73 17.06
CA GLY A 175 13.73 1.26 18.40
C GLY A 175 12.28 1.47 18.83
N GLU A 176 11.47 2.20 18.07
CA GLU A 176 10.06 2.45 18.39
C GLU A 176 9.15 2.51 17.15
N ASP A 177 7.88 2.15 17.34
CA ASP A 177 6.83 2.35 16.35
C ASP A 177 6.40 3.81 16.37
N LEU A 178 6.87 4.62 15.41
CA LEU A 178 6.64 6.06 15.38
C LEU A 178 5.16 6.42 15.20
N LEU A 179 4.34 5.56 14.57
CA LEU A 179 2.89 5.77 14.49
C LEU A 179 2.25 5.67 15.88
N ALA A 180 2.57 4.60 16.61
CA ALA A 180 2.08 4.38 17.97
C ALA A 180 2.60 5.45 18.94
N ALA A 181 3.86 5.83 18.85
CA ALA A 181 4.47 6.89 19.67
C ALA A 181 3.78 8.24 19.46
N ALA A 182 3.32 8.53 18.25
CA ALA A 182 2.52 9.72 17.93
C ALA A 182 1.04 9.63 18.36
N GLY A 183 0.65 8.53 19.01
CA GLY A 183 -0.74 8.29 19.46
C GLY A 183 -1.70 7.92 18.33
N ILE A 184 -1.20 7.31 17.26
CA ILE A 184 -2.02 6.71 16.21
C ILE A 184 -2.15 5.21 16.52
N ASP A 185 -3.27 4.84 17.17
CA ASP A 185 -3.59 3.44 17.43
C ASP A 185 -4.22 2.80 16.18
N TYR A 186 -3.37 2.46 15.21
CA TYR A 186 -3.82 1.85 13.97
C TYR A 186 -4.08 0.34 14.08
N LYS A 187 -3.66 -0.33 15.17
CA LYS A 187 -3.76 -1.79 15.31
C LYS A 187 -5.19 -2.32 15.33
N PRO A 188 -6.13 -1.74 16.10
CA PRO A 188 -7.55 -2.14 16.04
C PRO A 188 -8.16 -1.95 14.66
N TYR A 189 -7.80 -0.88 13.97
CA TYR A 189 -8.20 -0.62 12.59
C TYR A 189 -7.68 -1.72 11.63
N ILE A 190 -6.39 -2.06 11.69
CA ILE A 190 -5.82 -3.14 10.87
C ILE A 190 -6.49 -4.48 11.16
N LYS A 191 -6.79 -4.77 12.43
CA LYS A 191 -7.55 -5.96 12.82
C LYS A 191 -8.94 -5.98 12.15
N ARG A 192 -9.68 -4.87 12.23
CA ARG A 192 -11.00 -4.72 11.61
C ARG A 192 -10.96 -4.94 10.09
N ILE A 193 -10.02 -4.30 9.39
CA ILE A 193 -9.87 -4.51 7.94
C ILE A 193 -9.48 -5.96 7.65
N GLY A 194 -8.62 -6.56 8.47
CA GLY A 194 -8.19 -7.95 8.36
C GLY A 194 -9.29 -9.00 8.51
N GLU A 195 -10.46 -8.64 9.02
CA GLU A 195 -11.65 -9.50 9.11
C GLU A 195 -12.40 -9.61 7.77
N ARG A 196 -12.12 -8.73 6.81
CA ARG A 196 -12.73 -8.78 5.47
C ARG A 196 -12.16 -9.96 4.67
N PRO A 197 -13.00 -10.69 3.91
CA PRO A 197 -12.54 -11.84 3.11
C PRO A 197 -11.40 -11.48 2.14
N SER A 198 -11.47 -10.30 1.52
CA SER A 198 -10.44 -9.74 0.64
C SER A 198 -9.10 -9.56 1.34
N ALA A 199 -9.11 -8.99 2.55
CA ALA A 199 -7.91 -8.76 3.35
C ALA A 199 -7.32 -10.09 3.90
N GLN A 200 -8.18 -11.06 4.24
CA GLN A 200 -7.75 -12.40 4.62
C GLN A 200 -7.01 -13.09 3.47
N LYS A 201 -7.57 -13.00 2.25
CA LYS A 201 -6.94 -13.57 1.04
C LYS A 201 -5.58 -12.94 0.78
N VAL A 202 -5.50 -11.60 0.78
CA VAL A 202 -4.24 -10.86 0.60
C VAL A 202 -3.20 -11.26 1.64
N THR A 203 -3.62 -11.38 2.91
CA THR A 203 -2.73 -11.77 4.02
C THR A 203 -2.26 -13.22 3.89
N ALA A 204 -3.15 -14.13 3.51
CA ALA A 204 -2.82 -15.54 3.30
C ALA A 204 -1.80 -15.72 2.16
N ASP A 205 -2.00 -15.03 1.04
CA ASP A 205 -1.09 -15.11 -0.11
C ASP A 205 0.30 -14.53 0.21
N ARG A 206 0.34 -13.43 0.99
CA ARG A 206 1.61 -12.89 1.47
C ARG A 206 2.35 -13.88 2.38
N LYS A 207 1.65 -14.51 3.31
CA LYS A 207 2.25 -15.53 4.19
C LYS A 207 2.75 -16.73 3.38
N ALA A 208 1.99 -17.18 2.39
CA ALA A 208 2.37 -18.30 1.55
C ALA A 208 3.66 -18.03 0.74
N ILE A 209 3.86 -16.81 0.22
CA ILE A 209 5.09 -16.45 -0.50
C ILE A 209 6.27 -16.28 0.44
N GLN A 210 6.06 -15.80 1.67
CA GLN A 210 7.11 -15.65 2.68
C GLN A 210 7.59 -16.98 3.26
N ALA A 211 6.75 -18.02 3.24
CA ALA A 211 7.09 -19.37 3.72
C ALA A 211 7.87 -20.20 2.70
N LYS A 212 7.99 -19.74 1.45
CA LYS A 212 8.80 -20.43 0.44
C LYS A 212 10.27 -20.16 0.74
N PRO A 213 11.11 -21.22 0.79
CA PRO A 213 12.56 -21.11 1.05
C PRO A 213 13.29 -20.33 -0.02
#